data_1ee1b45437a2a081b41ea08b8f6b2662
#
_entry.id   1ee1b45437a2a081b41ea08b8f6b2662
#
_cell.length_a   1.000
_cell.length_b   1.000
_cell.length_c   1.000
_cell.angle_alpha   90.00
_cell.angle_beta   90.00
_cell.angle_gamma   90.00
#
_symmetry.space_group_name_H-M   'P 1'
#
loop_
_entity.id
_entity.type
_entity.pdbx_description
1 polymer ?
#
loop_
_entity_poly.entity_id
_entity_poly.type
_entity_poly.pdbx_seq_one_letter_code
_entity_poly.pdbx_strand_id
1 'polypeptide(L)'
;AEQAGRMEQEAAGLARIAAGAGSLRGTVRVSAPPTLASHVIAPNLATLRRRWPGIDLVLLGEKRNANLMAHEADLAVRLSRPTSAALATRPLGDLGYGLYATPEVLARPEAEWEFIGYDDTLRHMPQQRWLAAYAGARRMVLRCSDLAAIHRAALTGLGVAALPHFLVSAETGTPLRRLPVSDPALQRSIWLVIHPDVRRSPRVRAVADGLIALFEAQRHALAGA
;
A
#
# COMPACT_ATOMS: atom_id res chain seq x y z
N ALA A 1 27.96 5.40 -14.31
CA ALA A 1 26.76 4.54 -14.51
C ALA A 1 25.50 5.16 -13.87
N GLU A 2 25.55 5.63 -12.64
CA GLU A 2 24.38 6.17 -11.90
C GLU A 2 23.87 7.50 -12.51
N GLN A 3 24.76 8.38 -12.93
CA GLN A 3 24.40 9.65 -13.59
C GLN A 3 23.76 9.44 -14.97
N ALA A 4 24.24 8.46 -15.75
CA ALA A 4 23.68 8.13 -17.05
C ALA A 4 22.23 7.57 -16.91
N GLY A 5 22.01 6.69 -15.91
CA GLY A 5 20.66 6.18 -15.61
C GLY A 5 19.67 7.27 -15.18
N ARG A 6 20.14 8.29 -14.43
CA ARG A 6 19.31 9.45 -14.06
C ARG A 6 18.96 10.32 -15.27
N MET A 7 19.90 10.58 -16.16
CA MET A 7 19.66 11.33 -17.40
C MET A 7 18.71 10.58 -18.34
N GLU A 8 18.82 9.26 -18.47
CA GLU A 8 17.88 8.45 -19.25
C GLU A 8 16.46 8.49 -18.65
N GLN A 9 16.32 8.46 -17.32
CA GLN A 9 15.03 8.59 -16.65
C GLN A 9 14.40 9.97 -16.83
N GLU A 10 15.20 11.03 -16.75
CA GLU A 10 14.76 12.41 -17.00
C GLU A 10 14.36 12.61 -18.47
N ALA A 11 15.15 12.12 -19.41
CA ALA A 11 14.85 12.17 -20.84
C ALA A 11 13.58 11.38 -21.19
N ALA A 12 13.39 10.19 -20.61
CA ALA A 12 12.17 9.41 -20.76
C ALA A 12 10.96 10.12 -20.12
N GLY A 13 11.17 10.88 -19.04
CA GLY A 13 10.15 11.75 -18.42
C GLY A 13 9.69 12.85 -19.38
N LEU A 14 10.64 13.59 -19.94
CA LEU A 14 10.38 14.68 -20.91
C LEU A 14 9.72 14.16 -22.20
N ALA A 15 10.17 13.03 -22.73
CA ALA A 15 9.55 12.41 -23.90
C ALA A 15 8.09 12.00 -23.63
N ARG A 16 7.77 11.51 -22.44
CA ARG A 16 6.36 11.19 -22.04
C ARG A 16 5.49 12.44 -21.98
N ILE A 17 6.01 13.55 -21.47
CA ILE A 17 5.32 14.84 -21.41
C ILE A 17 5.02 15.36 -22.82
N ALA A 18 6.01 15.31 -23.71
CA ALA A 18 5.89 15.80 -25.08
C ALA A 18 4.93 14.96 -25.95
N ALA A 19 4.96 13.63 -25.80
CA ALA A 19 4.21 12.72 -26.66
C ALA A 19 2.72 12.60 -26.34
N GLY A 20 2.21 13.14 -25.22
CA GLY A 20 0.88 12.77 -24.76
C GLY A 20 0.00 13.85 -24.12
N ALA A 21 0.34 15.11 -24.26
CA ALA A 21 -0.39 16.20 -23.57
C ALA A 21 -1.90 16.29 -23.91
N GLY A 22 -2.36 15.66 -25.00
CA GLY A 22 -3.77 15.70 -25.43
C GLY A 22 -4.44 14.35 -25.67
N SER A 23 -3.75 13.21 -25.45
CA SER A 23 -4.25 11.88 -25.84
C SER A 23 -4.54 10.98 -24.64
N LEU A 24 -5.63 10.18 -24.72
CA LEU A 24 -5.94 9.05 -23.82
C LEU A 24 -5.15 7.78 -24.21
N ARG A 25 -3.99 7.94 -24.82
CA ARG A 25 -3.08 6.85 -25.20
C ARG A 25 -1.71 7.03 -24.55
N GLY A 26 -1.00 5.90 -24.38
CA GLY A 26 0.35 5.85 -23.87
C GLY A 26 0.43 5.30 -22.45
N THR A 27 1.63 5.34 -21.87
CA THR A 27 1.92 4.72 -20.56
C THR A 27 1.61 5.66 -19.40
N VAL A 28 1.04 5.09 -18.33
CA VAL A 28 0.92 5.73 -17.00
C VAL A 28 1.55 4.82 -15.96
N ARG A 29 2.49 5.35 -15.18
CA ARG A 29 3.20 4.65 -14.11
C ARG A 29 2.56 4.96 -12.77
N VAL A 30 2.14 3.91 -12.06
CA VAL A 30 1.52 4.00 -10.74
C VAL A 30 2.38 3.28 -9.72
N SER A 31 2.87 3.96 -8.71
CA SER A 31 3.60 3.38 -7.58
C SER A 31 2.69 3.25 -6.36
N ALA A 32 2.74 2.10 -5.69
CA ALA A 32 1.97 1.85 -4.47
C ALA A 32 2.72 0.92 -3.50
N PRO A 33 2.38 0.91 -2.20
CA PRO A 33 2.83 -0.13 -1.29
C PRO A 33 2.51 -1.52 -1.87
N PRO A 34 3.43 -2.51 -1.78
CA PRO A 34 3.29 -3.81 -2.46
C PRO A 34 1.94 -4.49 -2.21
N THR A 35 1.48 -4.48 -0.98
CA THR A 35 0.22 -5.14 -0.60
C THR A 35 -1.01 -4.42 -1.18
N LEU A 36 -1.02 -3.07 -1.24
CA LEU A 36 -2.09 -2.32 -1.93
C LEU A 36 -2.02 -2.54 -3.45
N ALA A 37 -0.81 -2.58 -4.01
CA ALA A 37 -0.62 -2.86 -5.42
C ALA A 37 -1.20 -4.23 -5.81
N SER A 38 -0.88 -5.29 -5.05
CA SER A 38 -1.27 -6.67 -5.37
C SER A 38 -2.72 -7.01 -5.05
N HIS A 39 -3.28 -6.50 -3.93
CA HIS A 39 -4.61 -6.92 -3.45
C HIS A 39 -5.71 -5.90 -3.72
N VAL A 40 -5.37 -4.63 -3.96
CA VAL A 40 -6.37 -3.56 -4.20
C VAL A 40 -6.34 -3.09 -5.65
N ILE A 41 -5.16 -2.71 -6.16
CA ILE A 41 -5.06 -2.09 -7.48
C ILE A 41 -5.08 -3.16 -8.58
N ALA A 42 -4.19 -4.15 -8.53
CA ALA A 42 -4.03 -5.14 -9.60
C ALA A 42 -5.32 -5.91 -9.95
N PRO A 43 -6.16 -6.37 -9.00
CA PRO A 43 -7.40 -7.06 -9.32
C PRO A 43 -8.40 -6.20 -10.12
N ASN A 44 -8.26 -4.88 -10.05
CA ASN A 44 -9.17 -3.92 -10.70
C ASN A 44 -8.62 -3.33 -12.01
N LEU A 45 -7.39 -3.68 -12.42
CA LEU A 45 -6.76 -3.14 -13.63
C LEU A 45 -7.53 -3.52 -14.91
N ALA A 46 -8.17 -4.68 -14.95
CA ALA A 46 -9.00 -5.09 -16.09
C ALA A 46 -10.15 -4.11 -16.34
N THR A 47 -10.76 -3.57 -15.28
CA THR A 47 -11.83 -2.57 -15.39
C THR A 47 -11.29 -1.24 -15.91
N LEU A 48 -10.13 -0.79 -15.41
CA LEU A 48 -9.46 0.41 -15.91
C LEU A 48 -9.08 0.24 -17.39
N ARG A 49 -8.55 -0.92 -17.77
CA ARG A 49 -8.14 -1.22 -19.15
C ARG A 49 -9.32 -1.23 -20.13
N ARG A 50 -10.47 -1.77 -19.73
CA ARG A 50 -11.69 -1.73 -20.55
C ARG A 50 -12.18 -0.30 -20.79
N ARG A 51 -12.08 0.56 -19.76
CA ARG A 51 -12.54 1.95 -19.86
C ARG A 51 -11.62 2.80 -20.74
N TRP A 52 -10.30 2.53 -20.70
CA TRP A 52 -9.28 3.28 -21.45
C TRP A 52 -8.31 2.34 -22.17
N PRO A 53 -8.74 1.74 -23.29
CA PRO A 53 -7.95 0.70 -23.99
C PRO A 53 -6.65 1.21 -24.61
N GLY A 54 -6.49 2.52 -24.78
CA GLY A 54 -5.25 3.15 -25.27
C GLY A 54 -4.21 3.44 -24.18
N ILE A 55 -4.54 3.22 -22.87
CA ILE A 55 -3.61 3.49 -21.79
C ILE A 55 -2.94 2.19 -21.34
N ASP A 56 -1.62 2.14 -21.39
CA ASP A 56 -0.81 1.09 -20.81
C ASP A 56 -0.42 1.45 -19.38
N LEU A 57 -0.62 0.52 -18.44
CA LEU A 57 -0.35 0.74 -17.03
C LEU A 57 0.93 0.02 -16.62
N VAL A 58 1.82 0.74 -15.93
CA VAL A 58 2.97 0.18 -15.23
C VAL A 58 2.69 0.32 -13.73
N LEU A 59 2.49 -0.80 -13.05
CA LEU A 59 2.25 -0.84 -11.60
C LEU A 59 3.53 -1.22 -10.88
N LEU A 60 4.02 -0.31 -10.03
CA LEU A 60 5.24 -0.46 -9.24
C LEU A 60 4.87 -0.74 -7.78
N GLY A 61 5.07 -1.98 -7.34
CA GLY A 61 4.92 -2.38 -5.93
C GLY A 61 6.22 -2.11 -5.17
N GLU A 62 6.32 -0.99 -4.46
CA GLU A 62 7.56 -0.56 -3.83
C GLU A 62 7.42 -0.31 -2.34
N LYS A 63 8.37 -0.86 -1.55
CA LYS A 63 8.48 -0.61 -0.09
C LYS A 63 9.02 0.79 0.20
N ARG A 64 9.92 1.30 -0.63
CA ARG A 64 10.41 2.69 -0.59
C ARG A 64 9.38 3.63 -1.23
N ASN A 65 9.41 4.87 -0.83
CA ASN A 65 8.66 5.89 -1.56
C ASN A 65 9.35 6.11 -2.92
N ALA A 66 8.69 5.74 -4.03
CA ALA A 66 9.17 6.12 -5.36
C ALA A 66 9.35 7.64 -5.38
N ASN A 67 10.48 8.07 -5.91
CA ASN A 67 10.77 9.49 -6.03
C ASN A 67 9.98 10.06 -7.22
N LEU A 68 8.77 10.57 -6.92
CA LEU A 68 7.94 11.22 -7.94
C LEU A 68 8.67 12.39 -8.60
N MET A 69 9.48 13.14 -7.84
CA MET A 69 10.24 14.26 -8.38
C MET A 69 11.35 13.82 -9.36
N ALA A 70 11.79 12.57 -9.29
CA ALA A 70 12.71 11.97 -10.27
C ALA A 70 11.98 11.22 -11.41
N HIS A 71 10.67 11.46 -11.60
CA HIS A 71 9.83 10.83 -12.62
C HIS A 71 9.80 9.29 -12.61
N GLU A 72 10.08 8.67 -11.47
CA GLU A 72 9.99 7.21 -11.32
C GLU A 72 8.53 6.73 -11.49
N ALA A 73 7.54 7.57 -11.12
CA ALA A 73 6.12 7.33 -11.34
C ALA A 73 5.36 8.63 -11.67
N ASP A 74 4.24 8.51 -12.40
CA ASP A 74 3.32 9.60 -12.70
C ASP A 74 2.34 9.85 -11.55
N LEU A 75 1.89 8.75 -10.95
CA LEU A 75 0.97 8.68 -9.82
C LEU A 75 1.56 7.82 -8.71
N ALA A 76 1.28 8.16 -7.46
CA ALA A 76 1.62 7.28 -6.35
C ALA A 76 0.48 7.19 -5.33
N VAL A 77 0.25 5.98 -4.81
CA VAL A 77 -0.56 5.75 -3.61
C VAL A 77 0.38 5.67 -2.42
N ARG A 78 0.07 6.39 -1.34
CA ARG A 78 0.92 6.47 -0.15
C ARG A 78 0.09 6.36 1.12
N LEU A 79 0.70 5.81 2.19
CA LEU A 79 0.08 5.67 3.52
C LEU A 79 0.42 6.82 4.48
N SER A 80 0.94 7.91 3.94
CA SER A 80 1.17 9.16 4.66
C SER A 80 1.09 10.32 3.67
N ARG A 81 0.65 11.48 4.14
CA ARG A 81 0.64 12.68 3.31
C ARG A 81 2.09 13.11 3.01
N PRO A 82 2.45 13.32 1.75
CA PRO A 82 3.75 13.87 1.40
C PRO A 82 3.93 15.27 2.00
N THR A 83 5.15 15.57 2.42
CA THR A 83 5.51 16.88 2.99
C THR A 83 5.81 17.94 1.93
N SER A 84 6.13 17.53 0.70
CA SER A 84 6.43 18.45 -0.40
C SER A 84 5.18 19.18 -0.87
N ALA A 85 5.19 20.51 -0.77
CA ALA A 85 4.11 21.37 -1.26
C ALA A 85 3.99 21.38 -2.81
N ALA A 86 5.01 20.96 -3.52
CA ALA A 86 5.00 20.89 -4.98
C ALA A 86 4.12 19.77 -5.53
N LEU A 87 3.86 18.72 -4.73
CA LEU A 87 3.07 17.57 -5.14
C LEU A 87 1.56 17.85 -4.98
N ALA A 88 0.78 17.54 -6.00
CA ALA A 88 -0.68 17.53 -5.87
C ALA A 88 -1.10 16.26 -5.11
N THR A 89 -1.86 16.43 -4.03
CA THR A 89 -2.29 15.33 -3.18
C THR A 89 -3.80 15.30 -3.01
N ARG A 90 -4.38 14.10 -2.94
CA ARG A 90 -5.80 13.88 -2.65
C ARG A 90 -5.95 12.71 -1.66
N PRO A 91 -6.75 12.84 -0.59
CA PRO A 91 -7.08 11.72 0.26
C PRO A 91 -7.93 10.69 -0.49
N LEU A 92 -7.64 9.40 -0.29
CA LEU A 92 -8.39 8.26 -0.87
C LEU A 92 -9.22 7.52 0.18
N GLY A 93 -9.01 7.79 1.46
CA GLY A 93 -9.65 7.10 2.59
C GLY A 93 -8.63 6.64 3.62
N ASP A 94 -9.04 5.72 4.48
CA ASP A 94 -8.21 5.22 5.56
C ASP A 94 -8.00 3.70 5.43
N LEU A 95 -6.85 3.26 5.89
CA LEU A 95 -6.44 1.87 5.99
C LEU A 95 -6.43 1.47 7.46
N GLY A 96 -7.36 0.61 7.85
CA GLY A 96 -7.44 0.08 9.20
C GLY A 96 -6.58 -1.16 9.39
N TYR A 97 -6.05 -1.31 10.60
CA TYR A 97 -5.25 -2.45 11.04
C TYR A 97 -5.90 -3.12 12.26
N GLY A 98 -5.70 -4.43 12.38
CA GLY A 98 -6.04 -5.21 13.56
C GLY A 98 -4.87 -6.08 14.00
N LEU A 99 -4.92 -6.55 15.24
CA LEU A 99 -4.10 -7.67 15.68
C LEU A 99 -4.85 -8.95 15.35
N TYR A 100 -4.14 -9.90 14.73
CA TYR A 100 -4.72 -11.14 14.23
C TYR A 100 -3.85 -12.34 14.62
N ALA A 101 -4.51 -13.44 14.94
CA ALA A 101 -3.90 -14.74 15.16
C ALA A 101 -4.90 -15.86 14.82
N THR A 102 -4.43 -17.11 14.77
CA THR A 102 -5.32 -18.27 14.63
C THR A 102 -6.01 -18.59 15.95
N PRO A 103 -7.16 -19.31 15.95
CA PRO A 103 -7.86 -19.73 17.16
C PRO A 103 -6.98 -20.52 18.13
N GLU A 104 -6.05 -21.32 17.60
CA GLU A 104 -5.12 -22.13 18.40
C GLU A 104 -4.13 -21.27 19.20
N VAL A 105 -3.69 -20.14 18.62
CA VAL A 105 -2.85 -19.16 19.32
C VAL A 105 -3.68 -18.44 20.38
N LEU A 106 -4.90 -18.02 20.03
CA LEU A 106 -5.78 -17.27 20.94
C LEU A 106 -6.31 -18.15 22.12
N ALA A 107 -6.35 -19.45 21.95
CA ALA A 107 -6.74 -20.37 23.03
C ALA A 107 -5.67 -20.51 24.15
N ARG A 108 -4.44 -20.06 23.89
CA ARG A 108 -3.38 -20.04 24.91
C ARG A 108 -3.56 -18.88 25.87
N PRO A 109 -3.02 -18.95 27.10
CA PRO A 109 -2.95 -17.79 27.98
C PRO A 109 -2.27 -16.61 27.28
N GLU A 110 -2.79 -15.39 27.47
CA GLU A 110 -2.26 -14.22 26.78
C GLU A 110 -0.77 -13.96 27.06
N ALA A 111 -0.29 -14.34 28.24
CA ALA A 111 1.11 -14.22 28.63
C ALA A 111 2.03 -15.11 27.78
N GLU A 112 1.51 -16.16 27.16
CA GLU A 112 2.24 -17.11 26.32
C GLU A 112 2.16 -16.79 24.83
N TRP A 113 1.42 -15.73 24.45
CA TRP A 113 1.36 -15.35 23.05
C TRP A 113 2.70 -14.85 22.55
N GLU A 114 3.08 -15.37 21.40
CA GLU A 114 4.25 -14.95 20.66
C GLU A 114 3.82 -14.06 19.49
N PHE A 115 4.72 -13.18 19.06
CA PHE A 115 4.42 -12.13 18.09
C PHE A 115 5.31 -12.25 16.86
N ILE A 116 4.76 -11.80 15.74
CA ILE A 116 5.46 -11.72 14.46
C ILE A 116 5.29 -10.34 13.86
N GLY A 117 6.35 -9.72 13.39
CA GLY A 117 6.29 -8.35 12.95
C GLY A 117 7.44 -7.93 12.04
N TYR A 118 7.58 -6.64 11.87
CA TYR A 118 8.66 -6.10 11.07
C TYR A 118 10.01 -6.17 11.76
N ASP A 119 11.06 -6.25 10.95
CA ASP A 119 12.45 -6.15 11.39
C ASP A 119 12.82 -4.70 11.77
N ASP A 120 14.06 -4.53 12.22
CA ASP A 120 14.55 -3.26 12.73
C ASP A 120 14.58 -2.14 11.67
N THR A 121 14.66 -2.47 10.38
CA THR A 121 14.64 -1.49 9.29
C THR A 121 13.29 -0.78 9.19
N LEU A 122 12.22 -1.46 9.62
CA LEU A 122 10.83 -0.98 9.59
C LEU A 122 10.23 -0.72 10.98
N ARG A 123 11.08 -0.72 12.04
CA ARG A 123 10.64 -0.48 13.43
C ARG A 123 9.88 0.85 13.64
N HIS A 124 10.14 1.83 12.78
CA HIS A 124 9.50 3.14 12.80
C HIS A 124 8.06 3.15 12.27
N MET A 125 7.63 2.08 11.60
CA MET A 125 6.29 1.98 11.03
C MET A 125 5.22 1.99 12.13
N PRO A 126 4.12 2.76 11.98
CA PRO A 126 3.09 2.88 13.01
C PRO A 126 2.53 1.53 13.48
N GLN A 127 2.25 0.60 12.54
CA GLN A 127 1.74 -0.73 12.88
C GLN A 127 2.75 -1.58 13.65
N GLN A 128 4.05 -1.42 13.39
CA GLN A 128 5.09 -2.12 14.17
C GLN A 128 5.22 -1.55 15.56
N ARG A 129 5.15 -0.23 15.70
CA ARG A 129 5.17 0.43 17.03
C ARG A 129 3.97 0.02 17.87
N TRP A 130 2.79 -0.03 17.26
CA TRP A 130 1.57 -0.46 17.92
C TRP A 130 1.66 -1.93 18.35
N LEU A 131 2.10 -2.84 17.46
CA LEU A 131 2.33 -4.25 17.80
C LEU A 131 3.34 -4.42 18.93
N ALA A 132 4.46 -3.69 18.89
CA ALA A 132 5.50 -3.77 19.91
C ALA A 132 5.01 -3.26 21.28
N ALA A 133 4.21 -2.18 21.30
CA ALA A 133 3.60 -1.68 22.52
C ALA A 133 2.63 -2.69 23.13
N TYR A 134 1.81 -3.35 22.30
CA TYR A 134 0.90 -4.40 22.77
C TYR A 134 1.64 -5.66 23.24
N ALA A 135 2.68 -6.07 22.53
CA ALA A 135 3.49 -7.24 22.88
C ALA A 135 4.22 -7.05 24.21
N GLY A 136 4.68 -5.82 24.53
CA GLY A 136 5.45 -5.56 25.73
C GLY A 136 6.73 -6.39 25.79
N ALA A 137 6.94 -7.14 26.88
CA ALA A 137 8.10 -8.01 27.05
C ALA A 137 7.95 -9.41 26.41
N ARG A 138 6.80 -9.73 25.82
CA ARG A 138 6.54 -11.04 25.19
C ARG A 138 7.40 -11.21 23.93
N ARG A 139 7.66 -12.48 23.58
CA ARG A 139 8.61 -12.82 22.51
C ARG A 139 8.11 -12.39 21.12
N MET A 140 9.01 -11.77 20.37
CA MET A 140 8.88 -11.58 18.93
C MET A 140 9.64 -12.70 18.21
N VAL A 141 8.94 -13.75 17.77
CA VAL A 141 9.53 -14.99 17.23
C VAL A 141 9.89 -14.89 15.76
N LEU A 142 9.29 -13.96 15.03
CA LEU A 142 9.67 -13.67 13.65
C LEU A 142 9.76 -12.15 13.45
N ARG A 143 10.86 -11.74 12.83
CA ARG A 143 11.05 -10.38 12.30
C ARG A 143 11.34 -10.46 10.82
N CYS A 144 10.55 -9.72 10.00
CA CYS A 144 10.64 -9.80 8.55
C CYS A 144 10.35 -8.42 7.92
N SER A 145 11.00 -8.09 6.82
CA SER A 145 10.75 -6.84 6.09
C SER A 145 9.55 -6.92 5.15
N ASP A 146 8.85 -8.05 5.07
CA ASP A 146 7.78 -8.30 4.11
C ASP A 146 6.43 -8.60 4.79
N LEU A 147 5.43 -7.75 4.52
CA LEU A 147 4.09 -7.92 5.09
C LEU A 147 3.39 -9.19 4.58
N ALA A 148 3.65 -9.60 3.34
CA ALA A 148 3.07 -10.84 2.82
C ALA A 148 3.62 -12.07 3.54
N ALA A 149 4.93 -12.07 3.84
CA ALA A 149 5.54 -13.13 4.65
C ALA A 149 5.02 -13.14 6.08
N ILE A 150 4.84 -11.98 6.72
CA ILE A 150 4.23 -11.86 8.05
C ILE A 150 2.80 -12.41 8.03
N HIS A 151 1.99 -12.06 7.03
CA HIS A 151 0.63 -12.57 6.88
C HIS A 151 0.62 -14.10 6.72
N ARG A 152 1.46 -14.65 5.85
CA ARG A 152 1.57 -16.10 5.66
C ARG A 152 2.01 -16.83 6.94
N ALA A 153 2.96 -16.27 7.69
CA ALA A 153 3.36 -16.81 8.97
C ALA A 153 2.23 -16.77 10.03
N ALA A 154 1.42 -15.69 10.03
CA ALA A 154 0.25 -15.61 10.92
C ALA A 154 -0.77 -16.73 10.61
N LEU A 155 -1.02 -17.03 9.33
CA LEU A 155 -1.93 -18.08 8.88
C LEU A 155 -1.52 -19.49 9.36
N THR A 156 -0.23 -19.72 9.60
CA THR A 156 0.28 -21.01 10.12
C THR A 156 0.21 -21.11 11.64
N GLY A 157 -0.31 -20.10 12.34
CA GLY A 157 -0.37 -20.09 13.79
C GLY A 157 0.97 -19.78 14.47
N LEU A 158 1.93 -19.17 13.76
CA LEU A 158 3.24 -18.84 14.33
C LEU A 158 3.13 -17.79 15.46
N GLY A 159 2.14 -16.90 15.41
CA GLY A 159 1.94 -15.90 16.45
C GLY A 159 0.98 -14.79 16.04
N VAL A 160 0.88 -13.76 16.88
CA VAL A 160 0.04 -12.58 16.69
C VAL A 160 0.73 -11.60 15.76
N ALA A 161 0.00 -11.06 14.77
CA ALA A 161 0.50 -10.07 13.81
C ALA A 161 -0.41 -8.84 13.72
N ALA A 162 0.17 -7.66 13.47
CA ALA A 162 -0.56 -6.46 13.07
C ALA A 162 -0.75 -6.47 11.55
N LEU A 163 -1.99 -6.69 11.08
CA LEU A 163 -2.32 -6.83 9.66
C LEU A 163 -3.39 -5.82 9.26
N PRO A 164 -3.35 -5.30 8.01
CA PRO A 164 -4.45 -4.53 7.45
C PRO A 164 -5.72 -5.39 7.35
N HIS A 165 -6.88 -4.83 7.67
CA HIS A 165 -8.15 -5.56 7.62
C HIS A 165 -8.42 -6.17 6.25
N PHE A 166 -8.22 -5.40 5.18
CA PHE A 166 -8.50 -5.86 3.81
C PHE A 166 -7.68 -7.11 3.41
N LEU A 167 -6.46 -7.24 3.95
CA LEU A 167 -5.58 -8.37 3.62
C LEU A 167 -6.12 -9.68 4.21
N VAL A 168 -6.69 -9.60 5.40
CA VAL A 168 -7.32 -10.74 6.07
C VAL A 168 -8.69 -11.05 5.45
N SER A 169 -9.48 -10.03 5.15
CA SER A 169 -10.83 -10.19 4.57
C SER A 169 -10.80 -10.69 3.13
N ALA A 170 -9.73 -10.43 2.37
CA ALA A 170 -9.59 -10.90 0.99
C ALA A 170 -9.35 -12.41 0.88
N GLU A 171 -8.98 -13.07 1.96
CA GLU A 171 -8.69 -14.51 1.99
C GLU A 171 -9.92 -15.30 2.46
N THR A 172 -10.59 -15.94 1.50
CA THR A 172 -11.76 -16.77 1.79
C THR A 172 -11.38 -17.94 2.71
N GLY A 173 -12.13 -18.11 3.80
CA GLY A 173 -11.87 -19.20 4.76
C GLY A 173 -10.64 -18.99 5.64
N THR A 174 -10.14 -17.74 5.75
CA THR A 174 -9.01 -17.44 6.64
C THR A 174 -9.24 -17.94 8.07
N PRO A 175 -8.28 -18.65 8.67
CA PRO A 175 -8.37 -19.04 10.08
C PRO A 175 -8.13 -17.86 11.02
N LEU A 176 -7.62 -16.71 10.52
CA LEU A 176 -7.27 -15.58 11.36
C LEU A 176 -8.50 -14.95 12.01
N ARG A 177 -8.37 -14.67 13.30
CA ARG A 177 -9.38 -13.97 14.10
C ARG A 177 -8.77 -12.67 14.63
N ARG A 178 -9.56 -11.60 14.62
CA ARG A 178 -9.18 -10.32 15.18
C ARG A 178 -9.23 -10.39 16.71
N LEU A 179 -8.17 -9.89 17.35
CA LEU A 179 -8.15 -9.72 18.79
C LEU A 179 -9.04 -8.54 19.20
N PRO A 180 -9.84 -8.67 20.26
CA PRO A 180 -10.55 -7.55 20.85
C PRO A 180 -9.56 -6.69 21.66
N VAL A 181 -8.94 -5.70 21.02
CA VAL A 181 -8.06 -4.75 21.70
C VAL A 181 -8.84 -3.48 22.04
N SER A 182 -8.67 -3.03 23.29
CA SER A 182 -9.36 -1.83 23.82
C SER A 182 -8.78 -0.50 23.29
N ASP A 183 -7.58 -0.53 22.73
CA ASP A 183 -6.91 0.63 22.15
C ASP A 183 -7.56 1.03 20.82
N PRO A 184 -7.58 2.34 20.48
CA PRO A 184 -8.12 2.77 19.21
C PRO A 184 -7.42 2.02 18.08
N ALA A 185 -8.24 1.39 17.23
CA ALA A 185 -7.76 0.66 16.08
C ALA A 185 -6.80 1.55 15.25
N LEU A 186 -5.63 1.04 14.96
CA LEU A 186 -4.66 1.78 14.17
C LEU A 186 -5.22 2.05 12.77
N GLN A 187 -5.28 3.32 12.40
CA GLN A 187 -5.64 3.75 11.05
C GLN A 187 -4.51 4.54 10.42
N ARG A 188 -4.39 4.44 9.10
CA ARG A 188 -3.44 5.19 8.29
C ARG A 188 -4.14 5.77 7.07
N SER A 189 -4.06 7.07 6.90
CA SER A 189 -4.68 7.71 5.72
C SER A 189 -3.97 7.34 4.43
N ILE A 190 -4.76 7.00 3.42
CA ILE A 190 -4.30 6.69 2.06
C ILE A 190 -4.36 7.96 1.23
N TRP A 191 -3.30 8.26 0.51
CA TRP A 191 -3.17 9.45 -0.32
C TRP A 191 -2.83 9.09 -1.76
N LEU A 192 -3.53 9.71 -2.71
CA LEU A 192 -3.10 9.79 -4.09
C LEU A 192 -2.18 11.00 -4.24
N VAL A 193 -1.05 10.79 -4.87
CA VAL A 193 -0.04 11.80 -5.13
C VAL A 193 0.21 11.85 -6.64
N ILE A 194 0.20 13.05 -7.21
CA ILE A 194 0.34 13.26 -8.64
C ILE A 194 1.58 14.12 -8.89
N HIS A 195 2.43 13.70 -9.83
CA HIS A 195 3.57 14.49 -10.25
C HIS A 195 3.11 15.81 -10.88
N PRO A 196 3.69 16.97 -10.51
CA PRO A 196 3.20 18.28 -10.97
C PRO A 196 3.20 18.42 -12.49
N ASP A 197 4.22 17.91 -13.17
CA ASP A 197 4.39 18.09 -14.62
C ASP A 197 3.36 17.30 -15.44
N VAL A 198 2.85 16.19 -14.90
CA VAL A 198 1.88 15.35 -15.61
C VAL A 198 0.44 15.51 -15.11
N ARG A 199 0.19 16.36 -14.09
CA ARG A 199 -1.15 16.57 -13.51
C ARG A 199 -2.20 17.05 -14.51
N ARG A 200 -1.78 17.69 -15.61
CA ARG A 200 -2.64 18.17 -16.69
C ARG A 200 -2.80 17.14 -17.81
N SER A 201 -2.03 16.07 -17.83
CA SER A 201 -2.11 15.02 -18.84
C SER A 201 -3.46 14.28 -18.76
N PRO A 202 -4.27 14.24 -19.84
CA PRO A 202 -5.58 13.59 -19.83
C PRO A 202 -5.50 12.11 -19.45
N ARG A 203 -4.49 11.37 -19.91
CA ARG A 203 -4.30 9.96 -19.56
C ARG A 203 -3.99 9.76 -18.07
N VAL A 204 -3.15 10.65 -17.48
CA VAL A 204 -2.82 10.56 -16.04
C VAL A 204 -4.06 10.89 -15.20
N ARG A 205 -4.84 11.91 -15.59
CA ARG A 205 -6.10 12.24 -14.93
C ARG A 205 -7.11 11.10 -15.01
N ALA A 206 -7.26 10.47 -16.17
CA ALA A 206 -8.16 9.34 -16.36
C ALA A 206 -7.80 8.19 -15.39
N VAL A 207 -6.51 7.84 -15.28
CA VAL A 207 -6.06 6.81 -14.33
C VAL A 207 -6.24 7.27 -12.88
N ALA A 208 -5.95 8.53 -12.56
CA ALA A 208 -6.17 9.10 -11.24
C ALA A 208 -7.65 9.02 -10.82
N ASP A 209 -8.57 9.42 -11.69
CA ASP A 209 -10.02 9.34 -11.45
C ASP A 209 -10.48 7.88 -11.27
N GLY A 210 -9.90 6.96 -12.04
CA GLY A 210 -10.15 5.53 -11.88
C GLY A 210 -9.67 4.98 -10.55
N LEU A 211 -8.49 5.38 -10.08
CA LEU A 211 -7.99 5.01 -8.76
C LEU A 211 -8.86 5.60 -7.65
N ILE A 212 -9.28 6.86 -7.78
CA ILE A 212 -10.18 7.50 -6.80
C ILE A 212 -11.47 6.70 -6.67
N ALA A 213 -12.13 6.37 -7.78
CA ALA A 213 -13.36 5.59 -7.79
C ALA A 213 -13.15 4.18 -7.20
N LEU A 214 -12.01 3.55 -7.49
CA LEU A 214 -11.64 2.25 -6.94
C LEU A 214 -11.53 2.29 -5.41
N PHE A 215 -10.77 3.25 -4.86
CA PHE A 215 -10.59 3.37 -3.42
C PHE A 215 -11.88 3.79 -2.71
N GLU A 216 -12.71 4.60 -3.34
CA GLU A 216 -14.04 4.95 -2.84
C GLU A 216 -14.93 3.72 -2.71
N ALA A 217 -14.98 2.87 -3.74
CA ALA A 217 -15.78 1.64 -3.75
C ALA A 217 -15.30 0.63 -2.68
N GLN A 218 -14.03 0.66 -2.29
CA GLN A 218 -13.45 -0.24 -1.30
C GLN A 218 -13.26 0.39 0.08
N ARG A 219 -13.78 1.59 0.31
CA ARG A 219 -13.55 2.36 1.54
C ARG A 219 -13.83 1.57 2.82
N HIS A 220 -14.99 0.90 2.91
CA HIS A 220 -15.38 0.14 4.08
C HIS A 220 -14.46 -1.07 4.32
N ALA A 221 -14.14 -1.82 3.28
CA ALA A 221 -13.23 -2.97 3.38
C ALA A 221 -11.81 -2.55 3.81
N LEU A 222 -11.33 -1.41 3.32
CA LEU A 222 -10.02 -0.87 3.69
C LEU A 222 -9.98 -0.35 5.12
N ALA A 223 -11.02 0.33 5.58
CA ALA A 223 -11.12 0.83 6.94
C ALA A 223 -11.37 -0.28 7.98
N GLY A 224 -11.93 -1.42 7.55
CA GLY A 224 -12.28 -2.53 8.45
C GLY A 224 -13.59 -2.29 9.22
N ALA A 225 -14.50 -1.52 8.58
CA ALA A 225 -15.85 -1.25 9.08
C ALA A 225 -16.84 -2.24 8.49
#